data_23f5251e91be10eb2094685ca1a7a8e1
#
_entry.id   23f5251e91be10eb2094685ca1a7a8e1
#
_cell.length_a   1.000
_cell.length_b   1.000
_cell.length_c   1.000
_cell.angle_alpha   90.00
_cell.angle_beta   90.00
_cell.angle_gamma   90.00
#
_symmetry.space_group_name_H-M   'P 1'
#
loop_
_entity.id
_entity.type
_entity.pdbx_description
1 polymer ?
#
loop_
_entity_poly.entity_id
_entity_poly.type
_entity_poly.pdbx_seq_one_letter_code
_entity_poly.pdbx_strand_id
1 'polypeptide(L)'
;EGIGGRSRLPGDLLAVVVTDVRAVSRAFIALTSIPGNVVTLLGALISMTLINGWLALATVCIVPLLILLSVKGVAPVKRSTRRERRAEAAVAGSAADLTSGLRIIQGLSAQRRATARFRTASRQGLDATLRTRRVKGVYTGTINASVGVFITALTVLAGWLTLAGRISVGELVTVVGLAQTLGPPLRALGVDTATMLATAHASGDRFCELRDSPAAWQIHPDDGARTTPGDGPVELHIPVRDFQLDVAGGTHVGVMAPQSVCDALAEAIDHGSETVLNGVPASRLNPAQRRRLVLVAPRSPELFDDTARANIVLDSQTTVARLNAVVDAAALDTVVAVLPRGLETEVGEGGRHVSGGQRQRLALARALLHSPDGLVLIDPTTSIDAVTTATIARKVRQLRAGRTTIIATTSPALLDQMDEVVLLDADGRQIARAPHRELLARDDYREMLS
;
A
#
# COMPACT_ATOMS: atom_id res chain seq x y z
N GLU A 1 -8.09 4.55 9.13
CA GLU A 1 -8.44 5.59 8.15
C GLU A 1 -8.04 5.07 6.76
N GLY A 2 -9.02 4.80 5.89
CA GLY A 2 -8.78 4.35 4.53
C GLY A 2 -8.33 5.53 3.64
N ILE A 3 -7.46 5.25 2.66
CA ILE A 3 -7.05 6.24 1.65
C ILE A 3 -8.01 6.12 0.48
N GLY A 4 -8.83 7.14 0.28
CA GLY A 4 -9.84 7.17 -0.78
C GLY A 4 -9.24 7.41 -2.17
N GLY A 5 -9.90 6.83 -3.17
CA GLY A 5 -9.74 7.16 -4.57
C GLY A 5 -8.44 6.68 -5.24
N ARG A 6 -8.46 5.51 -5.78
CA ARG A 6 -7.55 4.63 -6.53
C ARG A 6 -6.99 3.52 -5.66
N SER A 7 -7.25 2.29 -6.06
CA SER A 7 -6.65 1.08 -5.50
C SER A 7 -5.12 1.13 -5.68
N ARG A 8 -4.42 1.75 -4.74
CA ARG A 8 -2.95 1.65 -4.69
C ARG A 8 -2.61 0.27 -4.17
N LEU A 9 -1.67 -0.39 -4.82
CA LEU A 9 -1.19 -1.69 -4.36
C LEU A 9 -0.57 -1.54 -2.96
N PRO A 10 -0.80 -2.48 -2.03
CA PRO A 10 -0.22 -2.44 -0.67
C PRO A 10 1.31 -2.24 -0.68
N GLY A 11 2.00 -2.76 -1.72
CA GLY A 11 3.42 -2.57 -1.93
C GLY A 11 3.84 -1.12 -2.17
N ASP A 12 2.99 -0.30 -2.81
CA ASP A 12 3.28 1.13 -3.03
C ASP A 12 3.26 1.91 -1.71
N LEU A 13 2.30 1.59 -0.83
CA LEU A 13 2.20 2.20 0.50
C LEU A 13 3.41 1.83 1.37
N LEU A 14 3.80 0.56 1.36
CA LEU A 14 4.98 0.09 2.08
C LEU A 14 6.26 0.76 1.54
N ALA A 15 6.37 0.95 0.22
CA ALA A 15 7.51 1.64 -0.40
C ALA A 15 7.61 3.10 0.07
N VAL A 16 6.49 3.83 0.20
CA VAL A 16 6.48 5.20 0.74
C VAL A 16 6.97 5.22 2.18
N VAL A 17 6.46 4.34 3.04
CA VAL A 17 6.82 4.32 4.47
C VAL A 17 8.29 3.92 4.68
N VAL A 18 8.79 2.93 3.95
CA VAL A 18 10.15 2.38 4.21
C VAL A 18 11.22 3.08 3.36
N THR A 19 10.97 3.29 2.08
CA THR A 19 12.00 3.75 1.13
C THR A 19 12.05 5.27 1.06
N ASP A 20 10.90 5.93 1.01
CA ASP A 20 10.84 7.39 0.85
C ASP A 20 11.20 8.11 2.15
N VAL A 21 10.81 7.59 3.31
CA VAL A 21 11.26 8.12 4.62
C VAL A 21 12.77 8.05 4.76
N ARG A 22 13.40 6.93 4.33
CA ARG A 22 14.88 6.82 4.31
C ARG A 22 15.55 7.81 3.34
N ALA A 23 14.89 8.15 2.23
CA ALA A 23 15.43 9.13 1.28
C ALA A 23 15.40 10.54 1.88
N VAL A 24 14.33 10.91 2.57
CA VAL A 24 14.21 12.19 3.30
C VAL A 24 15.23 12.26 4.45
N SER A 25 15.38 11.21 5.24
CA SER A 25 16.38 11.15 6.33
C SER A 25 17.81 11.34 5.82
N ARG A 26 18.18 10.71 4.70
CA ARG A 26 19.50 10.91 4.09
C ARG A 26 19.72 12.34 3.60
N ALA A 27 18.69 12.99 3.07
CA ALA A 27 18.78 14.40 2.68
C ALA A 27 18.98 15.31 3.89
N PHE A 28 18.39 14.98 5.03
CA PHE A 28 18.62 15.73 6.27
C PHE A 28 20.09 15.65 6.72
N ILE A 29 20.69 14.46 6.63
CA ILE A 29 22.14 14.27 6.90
C ILE A 29 22.98 15.10 5.90
N ALA A 30 22.60 15.14 4.62
CA ALA A 30 23.30 15.97 3.63
C ALA A 30 23.19 17.47 3.96
N LEU A 31 22.03 17.93 4.40
CA LEU A 31 21.80 19.32 4.81
C LEU A 31 22.71 19.71 6.00
N THR A 32 22.89 18.82 6.97
CA THR A 32 23.77 19.09 8.13
C THR A 32 25.25 19.17 7.76
N SER A 33 25.67 18.56 6.65
CA SER A 33 27.05 18.66 6.14
C SER A 33 27.35 19.94 5.37
N ILE A 34 26.32 20.66 4.85
CA ILE A 34 26.49 21.88 4.07
C ILE A 34 27.21 22.98 4.86
N PRO A 35 26.80 23.34 6.09
CA PRO A 35 27.48 24.37 6.86
C PRO A 35 28.96 24.07 7.07
N GLY A 36 29.34 22.84 7.41
CA GLY A 36 30.72 22.42 7.56
C GLY A 36 31.55 22.58 6.30
N ASN A 37 31.01 22.17 5.15
CA ASN A 37 31.66 22.34 3.87
C ASN A 37 31.81 23.82 3.47
N VAL A 38 30.80 24.64 3.74
CA VAL A 38 30.85 26.09 3.48
C VAL A 38 31.90 26.77 4.37
N VAL A 39 31.92 26.45 5.66
CA VAL A 39 32.93 26.97 6.59
C VAL A 39 34.35 26.58 6.13
N THR A 40 34.55 25.35 5.69
CA THR A 40 35.86 24.91 5.16
C THR A 40 36.27 25.71 3.92
N LEU A 41 35.35 25.92 2.97
CA LEU A 41 35.63 26.72 1.78
C LEU A 41 35.93 28.19 2.11
N LEU A 42 35.14 28.79 3.01
CA LEU A 42 35.33 30.16 3.46
C LEU A 42 36.68 30.31 4.22
N GLY A 43 36.97 29.39 5.13
CA GLY A 43 38.23 29.36 5.87
C GLY A 43 39.47 29.26 4.96
N ALA A 44 39.40 28.38 3.97
CA ALA A 44 40.48 28.26 2.97
C ALA A 44 40.58 29.54 2.10
N LEU A 45 39.44 30.14 1.70
CA LEU A 45 39.43 31.39 0.94
C LEU A 45 40.06 32.55 1.72
N ILE A 46 39.63 32.71 2.96
CA ILE A 46 40.19 33.75 3.86
C ILE A 46 41.70 33.56 4.04
N SER A 47 42.13 32.33 4.31
CA SER A 47 43.56 32.01 4.48
C SER A 47 44.35 32.33 3.19
N MET A 48 43.81 31.97 2.02
CA MET A 48 44.47 32.30 0.74
C MET A 48 44.51 33.79 0.48
N THR A 49 43.48 34.56 0.87
CA THR A 49 43.44 36.02 0.75
C THR A 49 44.54 36.69 1.60
N LEU A 50 44.74 36.16 2.82
CA LEU A 50 45.78 36.65 3.73
C LEU A 50 47.22 36.39 3.20
N ILE A 51 47.41 35.30 2.43
CA ILE A 51 48.71 34.95 1.84
C ILE A 51 48.92 35.76 0.57
N ASN A 52 48.00 35.73 -0.38
CA ASN A 52 48.14 36.46 -1.62
C ASN A 52 46.77 36.60 -2.35
N GLY A 53 46.41 37.85 -2.75
CA GLY A 53 45.13 38.12 -3.42
C GLY A 53 44.91 37.39 -4.75
N TRP A 54 45.96 37.04 -5.48
CA TRP A 54 45.88 36.29 -6.74
C TRP A 54 45.38 34.84 -6.51
N LEU A 55 45.82 34.22 -5.41
CA LEU A 55 45.37 32.87 -5.04
C LEU A 55 43.89 32.88 -4.64
N ALA A 56 43.47 33.92 -3.91
CA ALA A 56 42.07 34.12 -3.55
C ALA A 56 41.19 34.36 -4.81
N LEU A 57 41.64 35.22 -5.72
CA LEU A 57 40.93 35.50 -6.96
C LEU A 57 40.75 34.23 -7.81
N ALA A 58 41.79 33.43 -7.97
CA ALA A 58 41.71 32.16 -8.69
C ALA A 58 40.67 31.22 -8.05
N THR A 59 40.64 31.13 -6.71
CA THR A 59 39.70 30.28 -5.97
C THR A 59 38.27 30.81 -6.14
N VAL A 60 38.03 32.09 -5.97
CA VAL A 60 36.70 32.74 -6.11
C VAL A 60 36.12 32.55 -7.51
N CYS A 61 36.94 32.61 -8.56
CA CYS A 61 36.50 32.41 -9.93
C CYS A 61 36.22 30.95 -10.29
N ILE A 62 37.07 30.04 -9.84
CA ILE A 62 36.98 28.64 -10.29
C ILE A 62 36.02 27.81 -9.47
N VAL A 63 35.90 28.04 -8.14
CA VAL A 63 35.00 27.25 -7.26
C VAL A 63 33.54 27.32 -7.71
N PRO A 64 32.94 28.48 -7.97
CA PRO A 64 31.58 28.56 -8.47
C PRO A 64 31.38 27.87 -9.84
N LEU A 65 32.41 27.98 -10.71
CA LEU A 65 32.40 27.30 -12.00
C LEU A 65 32.35 25.79 -11.87
N LEU A 66 33.15 25.21 -10.94
CA LEU A 66 33.15 23.78 -10.65
C LEU A 66 31.81 23.31 -10.06
N ILE A 67 31.21 24.10 -9.17
CA ILE A 67 29.89 23.82 -8.62
C ILE A 67 28.83 23.85 -9.74
N LEU A 68 28.85 24.86 -10.59
CA LEU A 68 27.93 24.96 -11.71
C LEU A 68 28.05 23.80 -12.72
N LEU A 69 29.29 23.39 -13.02
CA LEU A 69 29.58 22.22 -13.85
C LEU A 69 29.01 20.94 -13.24
N SER A 70 29.18 20.79 -11.93
CA SER A 70 28.64 19.64 -11.18
C SER A 70 27.11 19.60 -11.23
N VAL A 71 26.43 20.72 -10.98
CA VAL A 71 24.96 20.79 -10.99
C VAL A 71 24.38 20.54 -12.37
N LYS A 72 24.97 21.17 -13.42
CA LYS A 72 24.50 20.96 -14.80
C LYS A 72 24.78 19.57 -15.33
N GLY A 73 25.91 18.96 -14.94
CA GLY A 73 26.31 17.62 -15.38
C GLY A 73 25.49 16.48 -14.77
N VAL A 74 24.68 16.72 -13.73
CA VAL A 74 23.93 15.67 -13.04
C VAL A 74 22.70 15.17 -13.83
N ALA A 75 22.19 15.93 -14.81
CA ALA A 75 20.97 15.60 -15.55
C ALA A 75 21.00 14.22 -16.27
N PRO A 76 22.08 13.84 -16.99
CA PRO A 76 22.17 12.50 -17.59
C PRO A 76 22.20 11.38 -16.55
N VAL A 77 22.83 11.60 -15.40
CA VAL A 77 22.86 10.64 -14.28
C VAL A 77 21.46 10.40 -13.76
N LYS A 78 20.66 11.46 -13.52
CA LYS A 78 19.26 11.35 -13.08
C LYS A 78 18.40 10.56 -14.07
N ARG A 79 18.53 10.84 -15.37
CA ARG A 79 17.78 10.12 -16.43
C ARG A 79 18.13 8.63 -16.47
N SER A 80 19.42 8.31 -16.38
CA SER A 80 19.91 6.93 -16.37
C SER A 80 19.44 6.17 -15.14
N THR A 81 19.55 6.75 -13.94
CA THR A 81 19.09 6.14 -12.68
C THR A 81 17.59 5.87 -12.68
N ARG A 82 16.78 6.76 -13.29
CA ARG A 82 15.33 6.49 -13.43
C ARG A 82 15.05 5.29 -14.33
N ARG A 83 15.82 5.10 -15.40
CA ARG A 83 15.68 3.92 -16.29
C ARG A 83 16.10 2.63 -15.58
N GLU A 84 17.20 2.67 -14.84
CA GLU A 84 17.69 1.57 -14.00
C GLU A 84 16.62 1.12 -13.03
N ARG A 85 16.04 2.04 -12.23
CA ARG A 85 14.98 1.71 -11.26
C ARG A 85 13.73 1.09 -11.90
N ARG A 86 13.34 1.53 -13.11
CA ARG A 86 12.23 0.92 -13.85
C ARG A 86 12.56 -0.50 -14.29
N ALA A 87 13.78 -0.74 -14.74
CA ALA A 87 14.21 -2.07 -15.13
C ALA A 87 14.33 -3.01 -13.91
N GLU A 88 14.85 -2.54 -12.77
CA GLU A 88 14.88 -3.29 -11.51
C GLU A 88 13.47 -3.66 -11.03
N ALA A 89 12.51 -2.72 -11.10
CA ALA A 89 11.11 -2.99 -10.74
C ALA A 89 10.48 -4.06 -11.66
N ALA A 90 10.79 -4.05 -12.96
CA ALA A 90 10.32 -5.06 -13.90
C ALA A 90 10.91 -6.45 -13.60
N VAL A 91 12.19 -6.53 -13.20
CA VAL A 91 12.82 -7.78 -12.75
C VAL A 91 12.16 -8.30 -11.48
N ALA A 92 11.97 -7.43 -10.48
CA ALA A 92 11.33 -7.79 -9.21
C ALA A 92 9.88 -8.26 -9.43
N GLY A 93 9.09 -7.56 -10.27
CA GLY A 93 7.74 -7.98 -10.65
C GLY A 93 7.73 -9.33 -11.33
N SER A 94 8.64 -9.56 -12.30
CA SER A 94 8.75 -10.88 -12.94
C SER A 94 9.14 -12.00 -11.97
N ALA A 95 9.97 -11.73 -10.98
CA ALA A 95 10.32 -12.70 -9.93
C ALA A 95 9.11 -13.02 -9.04
N ALA A 96 8.36 -12.00 -8.62
CA ALA A 96 7.14 -12.16 -7.81
C ALA A 96 6.07 -12.98 -8.55
N ASP A 97 5.82 -12.69 -9.84
CA ASP A 97 4.89 -13.45 -10.69
C ASP A 97 5.28 -14.93 -10.79
N LEU A 98 6.58 -15.20 -10.96
CA LEU A 98 7.07 -16.57 -11.08
C LEU A 98 7.02 -17.34 -9.76
N THR A 99 7.24 -16.67 -8.63
CA THR A 99 7.13 -17.31 -7.30
C THR A 99 5.68 -17.59 -6.94
N SER A 100 4.76 -16.66 -7.18
CA SER A 100 3.33 -16.87 -6.94
C SER A 100 2.73 -17.94 -7.87
N GLY A 101 3.19 -17.99 -9.14
CA GLY A 101 2.78 -19.00 -10.12
C GLY A 101 3.56 -20.31 -10.08
N LEU A 102 4.46 -20.54 -9.11
CA LEU A 102 5.40 -21.68 -9.12
C LEU A 102 4.70 -23.03 -9.22
N ARG A 103 3.58 -23.21 -8.51
CA ARG A 103 2.78 -24.46 -8.56
C ARG A 103 2.23 -24.74 -9.95
N ILE A 104 1.76 -23.71 -10.65
CA ILE A 104 1.24 -23.81 -12.02
C ILE A 104 2.38 -24.11 -12.99
N ILE A 105 3.52 -23.42 -12.84
CA ILE A 105 4.72 -23.63 -13.67
C ILE A 105 5.22 -25.08 -13.55
N GLN A 106 5.20 -25.64 -12.34
CA GLN A 106 5.58 -27.05 -12.10
C GLN A 106 4.56 -28.03 -12.69
N GLY A 107 3.26 -27.79 -12.48
CA GLY A 107 2.20 -28.64 -12.99
C GLY A 107 2.14 -28.72 -14.52
N LEU A 108 2.44 -27.60 -15.20
CA LEU A 108 2.47 -27.52 -16.66
C LEU A 108 3.84 -27.81 -17.28
N SER A 109 4.86 -28.19 -16.48
CA SER A 109 6.24 -28.39 -16.92
C SER A 109 6.82 -27.19 -17.71
N ALA A 110 6.38 -25.97 -17.36
CA ALA A 110 6.70 -24.72 -18.07
C ALA A 110 7.99 -24.02 -17.59
N GLN A 111 8.84 -24.71 -16.81
CA GLN A 111 10.04 -24.15 -16.17
C GLN A 111 11.00 -23.51 -17.19
N ARG A 112 11.17 -24.10 -18.35
CA ARG A 112 12.06 -23.57 -19.42
C ARG A 112 11.58 -22.19 -19.91
N ARG A 113 10.27 -22.02 -20.13
CA ARG A 113 9.67 -20.74 -20.55
C ARG A 113 9.77 -19.70 -19.45
N ALA A 114 9.47 -20.06 -18.21
CA ALA A 114 9.57 -19.20 -17.04
C ALA A 114 11.01 -18.69 -16.85
N THR A 115 11.99 -19.59 -16.88
CA THR A 115 13.42 -19.24 -16.79
C THR A 115 13.87 -18.35 -17.95
N ALA A 116 13.44 -18.62 -19.18
CA ALA A 116 13.79 -17.79 -20.34
C ALA A 116 13.24 -16.37 -20.19
N ARG A 117 11.97 -16.22 -19.76
CA ARG A 117 11.35 -14.91 -19.52
C ARG A 117 12.10 -14.12 -18.44
N PHE A 118 12.40 -14.76 -17.31
CA PHE A 118 13.16 -14.13 -16.23
C PHE A 118 14.57 -13.72 -16.67
N ARG A 119 15.28 -14.59 -17.42
CA ARG A 119 16.61 -14.27 -17.97
C ARG A 119 16.59 -13.04 -18.87
N THR A 120 15.55 -12.88 -19.68
CA THR A 120 15.39 -11.71 -20.55
C THR A 120 15.23 -10.43 -19.72
N ALA A 121 14.33 -10.45 -18.73
CA ALA A 121 14.13 -9.31 -17.83
C ALA A 121 15.42 -8.99 -17.03
N SER A 122 16.08 -10.01 -16.49
CA SER A 122 17.34 -9.86 -15.74
C SER A 122 18.48 -9.27 -16.59
N ARG A 123 18.61 -9.70 -17.87
CA ARG A 123 19.60 -9.10 -18.79
C ARG A 123 19.30 -7.64 -19.08
N GLN A 124 18.03 -7.29 -19.29
CA GLN A 124 17.62 -5.88 -19.50
C GLN A 124 17.92 -5.02 -18.24
N GLY A 125 17.68 -5.57 -17.06
CA GLY A 125 18.06 -4.95 -15.79
C GLY A 125 19.58 -4.73 -15.68
N LEU A 126 20.37 -5.75 -15.98
CA LEU A 126 21.83 -5.68 -15.98
C LEU A 126 22.34 -4.61 -16.95
N ASP A 127 21.83 -4.60 -18.20
CA ASP A 127 22.22 -3.58 -19.19
C ASP A 127 21.89 -2.15 -18.73
N ALA A 128 20.73 -1.94 -18.12
CA ALA A 128 20.35 -0.66 -17.54
C ALA A 128 21.31 -0.23 -16.43
N THR A 129 21.65 -1.15 -15.52
CA THR A 129 22.59 -0.93 -14.43
C THR A 129 23.99 -0.60 -14.95
N LEU A 130 24.51 -1.37 -15.91
CA LEU A 130 25.83 -1.13 -16.51
C LEU A 130 25.90 0.22 -17.22
N ARG A 131 24.85 0.62 -17.95
CA ARG A 131 24.77 1.97 -18.56
C ARG A 131 24.79 3.06 -17.51
N THR A 132 24.01 2.92 -16.43
CA THR A 132 24.01 3.90 -15.34
C THR A 132 25.36 3.97 -14.65
N ARG A 133 26.03 2.84 -14.41
CA ARG A 133 27.39 2.81 -13.85
C ARG A 133 28.39 3.54 -14.73
N ARG A 134 28.33 3.36 -16.06
CA ARG A 134 29.19 4.09 -17.01
C ARG A 134 28.92 5.60 -16.96
N VAL A 135 27.65 6.01 -17.01
CA VAL A 135 27.28 7.45 -16.94
C VAL A 135 27.74 8.07 -15.62
N LYS A 136 27.51 7.39 -14.51
CA LYS A 136 28.00 7.83 -13.19
C LYS A 136 29.53 7.90 -13.14
N GLY A 137 30.21 6.87 -13.67
CA GLY A 137 31.68 6.82 -13.72
C GLY A 137 32.29 7.98 -14.52
N VAL A 138 31.75 8.24 -15.70
CA VAL A 138 32.18 9.39 -16.52
C VAL A 138 31.95 10.70 -15.78
N TYR A 139 30.74 10.90 -15.24
CA TYR A 139 30.42 12.11 -14.48
C TYR A 139 31.35 12.32 -13.28
N THR A 140 31.50 11.32 -12.43
CA THR A 140 32.39 11.40 -11.24
C THR A 140 33.86 11.58 -11.65
N GLY A 141 34.28 10.88 -12.70
CA GLY A 141 35.62 11.02 -13.27
C GLY A 141 35.90 12.45 -13.78
N THR A 142 34.93 13.04 -14.51
CA THR A 142 35.05 14.43 -15.00
C THR A 142 35.15 15.42 -13.84
N ILE A 143 34.31 15.30 -12.81
CA ILE A 143 34.36 16.18 -11.64
C ILE A 143 35.69 16.01 -10.89
N ASN A 144 36.12 14.78 -10.65
CA ASN A 144 37.41 14.53 -9.99
C ASN A 144 38.61 15.07 -10.78
N ALA A 145 38.60 14.90 -12.09
CA ALA A 145 39.62 15.46 -12.98
C ALA A 145 39.61 17.00 -12.92
N SER A 146 38.42 17.62 -12.98
CA SER A 146 38.30 19.09 -12.91
C SER A 146 38.82 19.65 -11.57
N VAL A 147 38.50 18.99 -10.45
CA VAL A 147 39.02 19.35 -9.12
C VAL A 147 40.54 19.12 -9.06
N GLY A 148 41.02 18.01 -9.61
CA GLY A 148 42.45 17.73 -9.68
C GLY A 148 43.22 18.78 -10.50
N VAL A 149 42.72 19.15 -11.67
CA VAL A 149 43.29 20.23 -12.52
C VAL A 149 43.30 21.55 -11.75
N PHE A 150 42.22 21.89 -11.04
CA PHE A 150 42.17 23.10 -10.21
C PHE A 150 43.27 23.11 -9.12
N ILE A 151 43.35 22.01 -8.35
CA ILE A 151 44.36 21.89 -7.30
C ILE A 151 45.78 22.01 -7.89
N THR A 152 46.06 21.36 -9.02
CA THR A 152 47.34 21.42 -9.70
C THR A 152 47.65 22.83 -10.19
N ALA A 153 46.66 23.49 -10.85
CA ALA A 153 46.83 24.87 -11.33
C ALA A 153 47.10 25.84 -10.16
N LEU A 154 46.41 25.67 -9.02
CA LEU A 154 46.62 26.49 -7.83
C LEU A 154 48.01 26.26 -7.24
N THR A 155 48.49 25.02 -7.20
CA THR A 155 49.84 24.64 -6.74
C THR A 155 50.93 25.25 -7.66
N VAL A 156 50.75 25.17 -8.97
CA VAL A 156 51.67 25.76 -9.95
C VAL A 156 51.69 27.28 -9.80
N LEU A 157 50.55 27.93 -9.66
CA LEU A 157 50.44 29.38 -9.43
C LEU A 157 51.19 29.78 -8.14
N ALA A 158 50.98 29.04 -7.06
CA ALA A 158 51.66 29.27 -5.78
C ALA A 158 53.19 29.10 -5.93
N GLY A 159 53.65 28.03 -6.62
CA GLY A 159 55.07 27.84 -6.93
C GLY A 159 55.67 29.00 -7.76
N TRP A 160 54.97 29.50 -8.77
CA TRP A 160 55.38 30.65 -9.53
C TRP A 160 55.48 31.92 -8.69
N LEU A 161 54.48 32.15 -7.79
CA LEU A 161 54.50 33.29 -6.87
C LEU A 161 55.70 33.20 -5.87
N THR A 162 56.06 32.00 -5.47
CA THR A 162 57.26 31.77 -4.63
C THR A 162 58.54 32.10 -5.36
N LEU A 163 58.70 31.67 -6.62
CA LEU A 163 59.83 31.99 -7.45
C LEU A 163 59.92 33.48 -7.75
N ALA A 164 58.78 34.17 -7.86
CA ALA A 164 58.69 35.62 -8.01
C ALA A 164 58.94 36.41 -6.70
N GLY A 165 59.22 35.72 -5.62
CA GLY A 165 59.49 36.35 -4.31
C GLY A 165 58.25 36.98 -3.64
N ARG A 166 57.03 36.62 -4.09
CA ARG A 166 55.78 37.22 -3.58
C ARG A 166 55.17 36.45 -2.42
N ILE A 167 55.59 35.22 -2.24
CA ILE A 167 55.22 34.38 -1.09
C ILE A 167 56.44 33.58 -0.63
N SER A 168 56.47 33.21 0.66
CA SER A 168 57.52 32.39 1.25
C SER A 168 57.30 30.90 0.96
N VAL A 169 58.39 30.10 1.18
CA VAL A 169 58.29 28.64 1.05
C VAL A 169 57.30 28.05 2.06
N GLY A 170 57.19 28.61 3.28
CA GLY A 170 56.21 28.20 4.27
C GLY A 170 54.79 28.46 3.84
N GLU A 171 54.52 29.61 3.20
CA GLU A 171 53.22 29.95 2.62
C GLU A 171 52.88 29.02 1.45
N LEU A 172 53.85 28.63 0.60
CA LEU A 172 53.63 27.63 -0.44
C LEU A 172 53.14 26.30 0.12
N VAL A 173 53.80 25.79 1.16
CA VAL A 173 53.37 24.53 1.81
C VAL A 173 51.96 24.67 2.38
N THR A 174 51.62 25.82 2.97
CA THR A 174 50.29 26.12 3.49
C THR A 174 49.27 26.15 2.38
N VAL A 175 49.53 26.79 1.24
CA VAL A 175 48.63 26.83 0.06
C VAL A 175 48.39 25.43 -0.49
N VAL A 176 49.39 24.60 -0.60
CA VAL A 176 49.24 23.20 -1.07
C VAL A 176 48.38 22.39 -0.11
N GLY A 177 48.56 22.53 1.20
CA GLY A 177 47.73 21.91 2.21
C GLY A 177 46.29 22.37 2.13
N LEU A 178 46.04 23.69 2.04
CA LEU A 178 44.69 24.26 1.87
C LEU A 178 44.05 23.83 0.56
N ALA A 179 44.76 23.77 -0.55
CA ALA A 179 44.26 23.32 -1.83
C ALA A 179 43.72 21.88 -1.77
N GLN A 180 44.41 20.99 -1.05
CA GLN A 180 43.95 19.61 -0.86
C GLN A 180 42.70 19.52 0.01
N THR A 181 42.51 20.40 0.99
CA THR A 181 41.29 20.44 1.82
C THR A 181 40.06 20.93 1.07
N LEU A 182 40.20 21.60 -0.09
CA LEU A 182 39.09 22.04 -0.94
C LEU A 182 38.42 20.90 -1.70
N GLY A 183 39.11 19.79 -1.95
CA GLY A 183 38.59 18.67 -2.75
C GLY A 183 37.27 18.05 -2.23
N PRO A 184 37.22 17.59 -0.97
CA PRO A 184 36.02 16.99 -0.39
C PRO A 184 34.79 17.93 -0.38
N PRO A 185 34.87 19.19 0.11
CA PRO A 185 33.75 20.12 0.09
C PRO A 185 33.20 20.41 -1.31
N LEU A 186 34.07 20.55 -2.31
CA LEU A 186 33.66 20.80 -3.70
C LEU A 186 32.84 19.64 -4.27
N ARG A 187 33.21 18.39 -3.95
CA ARG A 187 32.47 17.20 -4.35
C ARG A 187 31.14 17.10 -3.60
N ALA A 188 31.17 17.31 -2.29
CA ALA A 188 29.97 17.21 -1.44
C ALA A 188 28.90 18.22 -1.84
N LEU A 189 29.28 19.50 -2.03
CA LEU A 189 28.34 20.56 -2.45
C LEU A 189 27.86 20.40 -3.87
N GLY A 190 28.69 19.88 -4.78
CA GLY A 190 28.30 19.75 -6.20
C GLY A 190 27.47 18.52 -6.50
N VAL A 191 27.96 17.33 -6.14
CA VAL A 191 27.41 16.04 -6.59
C VAL A 191 26.41 15.47 -5.60
N ASP A 192 26.84 15.33 -4.34
CA ASP A 192 26.09 14.56 -3.36
C ASP A 192 24.83 15.31 -2.91
N THR A 193 24.95 16.59 -2.60
CA THR A 193 23.84 17.42 -2.14
C THR A 193 22.75 17.56 -3.20
N ALA A 194 23.13 17.84 -4.48
CA ALA A 194 22.13 18.01 -5.55
C ALA A 194 21.34 16.71 -5.83
N THR A 195 22.00 15.55 -5.76
CA THR A 195 21.33 14.26 -5.99
C THR A 195 20.45 13.85 -4.81
N MET A 196 20.90 14.11 -3.58
CA MET A 196 20.14 13.81 -2.37
C MET A 196 18.91 14.69 -2.25
N LEU A 197 19.03 16.01 -2.45
CA LEU A 197 17.89 16.93 -2.43
C LEU A 197 16.86 16.60 -3.50
N ALA A 198 17.29 16.29 -4.72
CA ALA A 198 16.36 15.91 -5.79
C ALA A 198 15.61 14.59 -5.49
N THR A 199 16.25 13.64 -4.81
CA THR A 199 15.60 12.41 -4.39
C THR A 199 14.62 12.67 -3.25
N ALA A 200 15.02 13.50 -2.28
CA ALA A 200 14.17 13.88 -1.15
C ALA A 200 12.92 14.66 -1.58
N HIS A 201 13.06 15.60 -2.52
CA HIS A 201 11.89 16.29 -3.11
C HIS A 201 10.92 15.31 -3.75
N ALA A 202 11.40 14.40 -4.61
CA ALA A 202 10.53 13.42 -5.26
C ALA A 202 9.86 12.44 -4.27
N SER A 203 10.50 12.14 -3.14
CA SER A 203 9.92 11.31 -2.08
C SER A 203 8.98 12.11 -1.20
N GLY A 204 9.31 13.38 -0.94
CA GLY A 204 8.45 14.33 -0.21
C GLY A 204 7.15 14.61 -0.97
N ASP A 205 7.21 14.84 -2.28
CA ASP A 205 6.03 15.03 -3.13
C ASP A 205 5.07 13.85 -3.04
N ARG A 206 5.61 12.61 -3.10
CA ARG A 206 4.78 11.39 -2.94
C ARG A 206 4.17 11.25 -1.55
N PHE A 207 4.91 11.63 -0.52
CA PHE A 207 4.39 11.64 0.85
C PHE A 207 3.29 12.69 1.03
N CYS A 208 3.48 13.90 0.49
CA CYS A 208 2.47 14.94 0.51
C CYS A 208 1.23 14.53 -0.30
N GLU A 209 1.41 13.95 -1.49
CA GLU A 209 0.31 13.42 -2.30
C GLU A 209 -0.48 12.32 -1.54
N LEU A 210 0.20 11.49 -0.74
CA LEU A 210 -0.46 10.49 0.08
C LEU A 210 -1.21 11.13 1.25
N ARG A 211 -0.59 12.10 1.94
CA ARG A 211 -1.20 12.83 3.06
C ARG A 211 -2.41 13.66 2.61
N ASP A 212 -2.29 14.30 1.46
CA ASP A 212 -3.31 15.21 0.91
C ASP A 212 -4.35 14.43 0.06
N SER A 213 -4.16 13.10 -0.12
CA SER A 213 -5.18 12.24 -0.72
C SER A 213 -6.45 12.31 0.13
N PRO A 214 -7.63 12.52 -0.48
CA PRO A 214 -8.86 12.53 0.28
C PRO A 214 -8.98 11.21 1.06
N ALA A 215 -9.34 11.31 2.34
CA ALA A 215 -9.66 10.13 3.11
C ALA A 215 -10.80 9.36 2.41
N ALA A 216 -10.81 8.03 2.49
CA ALA A 216 -11.92 7.22 1.98
C ALA A 216 -13.26 7.67 2.56
N TRP A 217 -13.19 8.37 3.67
CA TRP A 217 -14.29 8.92 4.44
C TRP A 217 -14.12 10.43 4.55
N GLN A 218 -14.90 11.18 3.78
CA GLN A 218 -15.03 12.62 4.01
C GLN A 218 -16.03 12.82 5.16
N ILE A 219 -15.50 13.05 6.36
CA ILE A 219 -16.31 13.58 7.45
C ILE A 219 -16.52 15.06 7.14
N HIS A 220 -17.76 15.45 6.81
CA HIS A 220 -18.09 16.87 6.75
C HIS A 220 -18.13 17.43 8.16
N PRO A 221 -17.24 18.40 8.52
CA PRO A 221 -17.15 18.90 9.91
C PRO A 221 -18.35 19.75 10.34
N ASP A 222 -19.25 20.07 9.44
CA ASP A 222 -20.15 21.22 9.59
C ASP A 222 -21.55 20.91 10.13
N ASP A 223 -21.85 19.66 10.45
CA ASP A 223 -23.13 19.37 11.14
C ASP A 223 -22.88 19.00 12.60
N GLY A 224 -22.87 20.03 13.46
CA GLY A 224 -22.80 19.92 14.92
C GLY A 224 -23.97 19.19 15.60
N ALA A 225 -24.83 18.52 14.84
CA ALA A 225 -25.79 17.56 15.34
C ALA A 225 -25.09 16.19 15.38
N ARG A 226 -24.67 15.74 16.56
CA ARG A 226 -24.41 14.33 16.87
C ARG A 226 -25.72 13.58 16.65
N THR A 227 -26.02 13.23 15.40
CA THR A 227 -27.12 12.32 15.09
C THR A 227 -26.67 10.95 15.57
N THR A 228 -27.09 10.59 16.77
CA THR A 228 -26.98 9.21 17.24
C THR A 228 -27.99 8.41 16.42
N PRO A 229 -27.55 7.41 15.66
CA PRO A 229 -28.48 6.49 15.01
C PRO A 229 -29.40 5.91 16.06
N GLY A 230 -30.71 5.76 15.73
CA GLY A 230 -31.69 5.22 16.67
C GLY A 230 -31.26 3.85 17.18
N ASP A 231 -31.55 3.56 18.46
CA ASP A 231 -31.40 2.24 19.05
C ASP A 231 -32.44 1.29 18.41
N GLY A 232 -31.97 0.19 17.83
CA GLY A 232 -32.83 -0.82 17.21
C GLY A 232 -32.17 -1.52 16.02
N PRO A 233 -32.87 -2.51 15.41
CA PRO A 233 -32.37 -3.19 14.23
C PRO A 233 -32.12 -2.19 13.09
N VAL A 234 -30.96 -2.30 12.43
CA VAL A 234 -30.52 -1.33 11.43
C VAL A 234 -31.33 -1.43 10.16
N GLU A 235 -31.98 -0.34 9.76
CA GLU A 235 -32.58 -0.15 8.46
C GLU A 235 -31.54 0.36 7.47
N LEU A 236 -31.50 -0.21 6.27
CA LEU A 236 -30.49 0.07 5.24
C LEU A 236 -31.16 0.51 3.94
N HIS A 237 -30.74 1.67 3.43
CA HIS A 237 -31.05 2.13 2.08
C HIS A 237 -29.75 2.25 1.30
N ILE A 238 -29.53 1.33 0.38
CA ILE A 238 -28.24 1.16 -0.29
C ILE A 238 -28.40 1.42 -1.79
N PRO A 239 -27.76 2.46 -2.34
CA PRO A 239 -27.73 2.65 -3.79
C PRO A 239 -26.77 1.63 -4.42
N VAL A 240 -27.31 0.81 -5.33
CA VAL A 240 -26.54 -0.18 -6.09
C VAL A 240 -26.71 0.15 -7.57
N ARG A 241 -25.76 0.87 -8.14
CA ARG A 241 -25.83 1.38 -9.52
C ARG A 241 -27.11 2.21 -9.76
N ASP A 242 -28.03 1.74 -10.63
CA ASP A 242 -29.27 2.42 -10.96
C ASP A 242 -30.45 2.01 -10.06
N PHE A 243 -30.23 1.18 -9.05
CA PHE A 243 -31.26 0.65 -8.15
C PHE A 243 -30.96 0.97 -6.69
N GLN A 244 -32.00 1.18 -5.90
CA GLN A 244 -31.91 1.33 -4.45
C GLN A 244 -32.39 0.06 -3.76
N LEU A 245 -31.52 -0.58 -2.98
CA LEU A 245 -31.87 -1.72 -2.13
C LEU A 245 -32.32 -1.22 -0.77
N ASP A 246 -33.61 -1.37 -0.48
CA ASP A 246 -34.16 -1.04 0.83
C ASP A 246 -34.33 -2.31 1.66
N VAL A 247 -33.79 -2.31 2.88
CA VAL A 247 -33.83 -3.43 3.81
C VAL A 247 -34.36 -2.98 5.15
N ALA A 248 -35.50 -3.49 5.54
CA ALA A 248 -36.13 -3.17 6.82
C ALA A 248 -35.31 -3.71 8.00
N GLY A 249 -35.33 -2.99 9.12
CA GLY A 249 -34.64 -3.41 10.34
C GLY A 249 -35.08 -4.78 10.85
N GLY A 250 -34.12 -5.63 11.19
CA GLY A 250 -34.37 -6.98 11.75
C GLY A 250 -34.75 -8.06 10.73
N THR A 251 -34.75 -7.75 9.43
CA THR A 251 -35.04 -8.71 8.36
C THR A 251 -33.80 -9.40 7.81
N HIS A 252 -33.99 -10.59 7.24
CA HIS A 252 -32.97 -11.34 6.54
C HIS A 252 -33.25 -11.31 5.05
N VAL A 253 -32.41 -10.64 4.26
CA VAL A 253 -32.60 -10.45 2.82
C VAL A 253 -31.50 -11.16 2.03
N GLY A 254 -31.91 -12.05 1.12
CA GLY A 254 -31.02 -12.63 0.12
C GLY A 254 -30.87 -11.68 -1.07
N VAL A 255 -29.67 -11.56 -1.59
CA VAL A 255 -29.42 -10.85 -2.87
C VAL A 255 -28.81 -11.85 -3.84
N MET A 256 -29.51 -12.09 -4.92
CA MET A 256 -29.01 -12.89 -6.04
C MET A 256 -28.69 -11.96 -7.20
N ALA A 257 -27.41 -11.86 -7.52
CA ALA A 257 -26.90 -10.95 -8.54
C ALA A 257 -25.56 -11.46 -9.11
N PRO A 258 -25.17 -11.01 -10.31
CA PRO A 258 -23.81 -11.21 -10.80
C PRO A 258 -22.75 -10.64 -9.84
N GLN A 259 -21.56 -11.25 -9.85
CA GLN A 259 -20.45 -10.90 -8.93
C GLN A 259 -20.15 -9.38 -8.92
N SER A 260 -20.14 -8.74 -10.10
CA SER A 260 -19.86 -7.30 -10.21
C SER A 260 -20.89 -6.41 -9.50
N VAL A 261 -22.11 -6.90 -9.34
CA VAL A 261 -23.19 -6.20 -8.61
C VAL A 261 -23.03 -6.46 -7.10
N CYS A 262 -22.66 -7.67 -6.70
CA CYS A 262 -22.36 -7.99 -5.31
C CYS A 262 -21.16 -7.18 -4.80
N ASP A 263 -20.11 -7.00 -5.63
CA ASP A 263 -18.95 -6.17 -5.30
C ASP A 263 -19.34 -4.69 -5.19
N ALA A 264 -20.22 -4.19 -6.09
CA ALA A 264 -20.74 -2.83 -6.01
C ALA A 264 -21.62 -2.61 -4.77
N LEU A 265 -22.40 -3.61 -4.35
CA LEU A 265 -23.17 -3.59 -3.11
C LEU A 265 -22.24 -3.46 -1.89
N ALA A 266 -21.17 -4.26 -1.85
CA ALA A 266 -20.19 -4.20 -0.78
C ALA A 266 -19.50 -2.83 -0.72
N GLU A 267 -19.09 -2.29 -1.86
CA GLU A 267 -18.46 -0.97 -1.98
C GLU A 267 -19.41 0.16 -1.56
N ALA A 268 -20.68 0.10 -1.97
CA ALA A 268 -21.68 1.08 -1.59
C ALA A 268 -21.91 1.14 -0.07
N ILE A 269 -21.86 -0.01 0.59
CA ILE A 269 -22.00 -0.08 2.04
C ILE A 269 -20.71 0.34 2.75
N ASP A 270 -19.54 -0.06 2.27
CA ASP A 270 -18.25 0.26 2.93
C ASP A 270 -17.79 1.69 2.67
N HIS A 271 -17.97 2.21 1.48
CA HIS A 271 -17.40 3.48 1.03
C HIS A 271 -18.41 4.48 0.47
N GLY A 272 -19.64 4.05 0.19
CA GLY A 272 -20.67 4.92 -0.39
C GLY A 272 -21.10 6.04 0.56
N SER A 273 -21.13 7.27 0.06
CA SER A 273 -21.62 8.45 0.78
C SER A 273 -23.16 8.52 0.82
N GLU A 274 -23.81 7.90 -0.15
CA GLU A 274 -25.26 7.95 -0.35
C GLU A 274 -26.04 6.86 0.41
N THR A 275 -25.35 5.84 0.93
CA THR A 275 -25.96 4.82 1.79
C THR A 275 -26.54 5.46 3.04
N VAL A 276 -27.78 5.13 3.38
CA VAL A 276 -28.48 5.63 4.58
C VAL A 276 -28.61 4.49 5.59
N LEU A 277 -28.24 4.75 6.83
CA LEU A 277 -28.25 3.80 7.96
C LEU A 277 -29.15 4.38 9.06
N ASN A 278 -30.28 3.75 9.36
CA ASN A 278 -31.27 4.27 10.33
C ASN A 278 -31.65 5.74 10.07
N GLY A 279 -31.92 6.10 8.80
CA GLY A 279 -32.26 7.44 8.40
C GLY A 279 -31.10 8.45 8.37
N VAL A 280 -29.85 8.02 8.69
CA VAL A 280 -28.66 8.88 8.69
C VAL A 280 -27.78 8.54 7.49
N PRO A 281 -27.48 9.49 6.59
CA PRO A 281 -26.52 9.28 5.52
C PRO A 281 -25.16 8.85 6.06
N ALA A 282 -24.55 7.84 5.44
CA ALA A 282 -23.26 7.30 5.86
C ALA A 282 -22.12 8.33 5.82
N SER A 283 -22.25 9.36 4.97
CA SER A 283 -21.32 10.51 4.93
C SER A 283 -21.29 11.34 6.22
N ARG A 284 -22.34 11.29 7.03
CA ARG A 284 -22.44 11.99 8.32
C ARG A 284 -21.97 11.15 9.50
N LEU A 285 -21.70 9.86 9.29
CA LEU A 285 -21.23 8.94 10.31
C LEU A 285 -19.71 8.85 10.28
N ASN A 286 -19.06 8.90 11.43
CA ASN A 286 -17.64 8.57 11.48
C ASN A 286 -17.42 7.06 11.29
N PRO A 287 -16.21 6.61 10.91
CA PRO A 287 -15.93 5.20 10.63
C PRO A 287 -16.25 4.25 11.79
N ALA A 288 -16.10 4.72 13.03
CA ALA A 288 -16.42 3.90 14.20
C ALA A 288 -17.93 3.73 14.40
N GLN A 289 -18.71 4.79 14.20
CA GLN A 289 -20.17 4.75 14.25
C GLN A 289 -20.73 3.82 13.16
N ARG A 290 -20.23 3.95 11.92
CA ARG A 290 -20.67 3.12 10.80
C ARG A 290 -20.37 1.64 11.05
N ARG A 291 -19.15 1.30 11.52
CA ARG A 291 -18.79 -0.09 11.87
C ARG A 291 -19.60 -0.67 13.02
N ARG A 292 -20.16 0.16 13.88
CA ARG A 292 -21.10 -0.29 14.92
C ARG A 292 -22.49 -0.62 14.39
N LEU A 293 -22.88 -0.02 13.25
CA LEU A 293 -24.17 -0.24 12.63
C LEU A 293 -24.14 -1.38 11.63
N VAL A 294 -23.13 -1.43 10.76
CA VAL A 294 -23.04 -2.41 9.68
C VAL A 294 -21.62 -2.92 9.50
N LEU A 295 -21.50 -4.23 9.26
CA LEU A 295 -20.27 -4.92 8.89
C LEU A 295 -20.47 -5.63 7.56
N VAL A 296 -19.53 -5.42 6.63
CA VAL A 296 -19.48 -6.17 5.37
C VAL A 296 -18.38 -7.22 5.46
N ALA A 297 -18.71 -8.49 5.24
CA ALA A 297 -17.78 -9.59 5.14
C ALA A 297 -17.58 -9.96 3.65
N PRO A 298 -16.38 -9.77 3.09
CA PRO A 298 -16.11 -10.00 1.69
C PRO A 298 -16.06 -11.49 1.36
N ARG A 299 -16.26 -11.82 0.07
CA ARG A 299 -16.20 -13.18 -0.48
C ARG A 299 -14.86 -13.89 -0.22
N SER A 300 -13.76 -13.16 -0.35
CA SER A 300 -12.39 -13.66 -0.15
C SER A 300 -11.82 -13.09 1.13
N PRO A 301 -12.06 -13.72 2.27
CA PRO A 301 -11.57 -13.20 3.53
C PRO A 301 -10.07 -13.43 3.68
N GLU A 302 -9.37 -12.40 4.15
CA GLU A 302 -7.99 -12.52 4.57
C GLU A 302 -7.88 -12.90 6.04
N LEU A 303 -6.94 -13.80 6.34
CA LEU A 303 -6.58 -14.17 7.69
C LEU A 303 -5.19 -13.62 8.02
N PHE A 304 -5.03 -13.18 9.25
CA PHE A 304 -3.74 -12.72 9.79
C PHE A 304 -2.82 -13.91 10.07
N ASP A 305 -1.52 -13.70 9.99
CA ASP A 305 -0.50 -14.68 10.37
C ASP A 305 -0.46 -14.84 11.89
N ASP A 306 -1.46 -15.56 12.42
CA ASP A 306 -1.69 -15.77 13.83
C ASP A 306 -2.49 -17.08 14.03
N THR A 307 -2.93 -17.38 15.25
CA THR A 307 -3.76 -18.54 15.56
C THR A 307 -5.19 -18.40 14.99
N ALA A 308 -5.88 -19.52 14.83
CA ALA A 308 -7.30 -19.53 14.47
C ALA A 308 -8.15 -18.73 15.48
N ARG A 309 -7.85 -18.84 16.78
CA ARG A 309 -8.50 -18.05 17.84
C ARG A 309 -8.29 -16.54 17.63
N ALA A 310 -7.05 -16.09 17.45
CA ALA A 310 -6.73 -14.68 17.27
C ALA A 310 -7.38 -14.10 16.00
N ASN A 311 -7.56 -14.93 14.98
CA ASN A 311 -8.30 -14.54 13.78
C ASN A 311 -9.80 -14.39 13.99
N ILE A 312 -10.40 -15.06 14.96
CA ILE A 312 -11.83 -14.94 15.30
C ILE A 312 -12.04 -13.84 16.33
N VAL A 313 -11.24 -13.84 17.40
CA VAL A 313 -11.39 -12.96 18.56
C VAL A 313 -10.43 -11.78 18.43
N LEU A 314 -10.93 -10.65 17.96
CA LEU A 314 -10.17 -9.40 17.83
C LEU A 314 -10.27 -8.51 19.09
N ASP A 315 -11.20 -8.82 20.00
CA ASP A 315 -11.44 -8.07 21.23
C ASP A 315 -11.30 -8.98 22.46
N SER A 316 -10.55 -8.51 23.45
CA SER A 316 -10.32 -9.21 24.73
C SER A 316 -11.58 -9.36 25.60
N GLN A 317 -12.65 -8.65 25.30
CA GLN A 317 -13.93 -8.69 26.05
C GLN A 317 -14.86 -9.85 25.63
N THR A 318 -14.44 -10.69 24.67
CA THR A 318 -15.27 -11.77 24.17
C THR A 318 -15.46 -12.88 25.21
N THR A 319 -16.70 -13.18 25.58
CA THR A 319 -17.02 -14.29 26.47
C THR A 319 -16.88 -15.65 25.80
N VAL A 320 -16.51 -16.69 26.56
CA VAL A 320 -16.41 -18.07 26.06
C VAL A 320 -17.73 -18.55 25.45
N ALA A 321 -18.86 -18.20 26.06
CA ALA A 321 -20.19 -18.57 25.57
C ALA A 321 -20.46 -17.98 24.18
N ARG A 322 -20.10 -16.72 23.96
CA ARG A 322 -20.27 -16.03 22.65
C ARG A 322 -19.34 -16.63 21.58
N LEU A 323 -18.09 -16.93 21.95
CA LEU A 323 -17.17 -17.62 21.06
C LEU A 323 -17.70 -18.98 20.63
N ASN A 324 -18.17 -19.80 21.59
CA ASN A 324 -18.73 -21.12 21.29
C ASN A 324 -19.95 -21.03 20.39
N ALA A 325 -20.83 -20.04 20.59
CA ALA A 325 -22.01 -19.84 19.75
C ALA A 325 -21.65 -19.53 18.30
N VAL A 326 -20.63 -18.70 18.04
CA VAL A 326 -20.22 -18.39 16.66
C VAL A 326 -19.40 -19.52 16.02
N VAL A 327 -18.62 -20.26 16.81
CA VAL A 327 -17.92 -21.48 16.38
C VAL A 327 -18.94 -22.52 15.89
N ASP A 328 -20.00 -22.72 16.64
CA ASP A 328 -21.10 -23.61 16.30
C ASP A 328 -21.87 -23.09 15.06
N ALA A 329 -22.20 -21.80 15.02
CA ALA A 329 -22.93 -21.20 13.89
C ALA A 329 -22.16 -21.26 12.57
N ALA A 330 -20.84 -21.15 12.60
CA ALA A 330 -19.97 -21.29 11.44
C ALA A 330 -19.57 -22.76 11.15
N ALA A 331 -20.13 -23.72 11.85
CA ALA A 331 -19.76 -25.14 11.78
C ALA A 331 -18.24 -25.39 11.93
N LEU A 332 -17.58 -24.58 12.77
CA LEU A 332 -16.14 -24.66 12.99
C LEU A 332 -15.71 -25.78 13.93
N ASP A 333 -16.61 -26.35 14.71
CA ASP A 333 -16.38 -27.49 15.59
C ASP A 333 -15.67 -28.65 14.86
N THR A 334 -16.14 -29.00 13.66
CA THR A 334 -15.53 -30.02 12.80
C THR A 334 -14.14 -29.61 12.30
N VAL A 335 -13.89 -28.33 12.09
CA VAL A 335 -12.56 -27.81 11.71
C VAL A 335 -11.61 -27.86 12.89
N VAL A 336 -12.05 -27.38 14.05
CA VAL A 336 -11.27 -27.37 15.29
C VAL A 336 -10.83 -28.78 15.68
N ALA A 337 -11.69 -29.77 15.45
CA ALA A 337 -11.39 -31.18 15.74
C ALA A 337 -10.25 -31.77 14.88
N VAL A 338 -10.03 -31.26 13.67
CA VAL A 338 -8.97 -31.72 12.75
C VAL A 338 -7.71 -30.85 12.78
N LEU A 339 -7.77 -29.69 13.41
CA LEU A 339 -6.60 -28.81 13.57
C LEU A 339 -5.67 -29.34 14.67
N PRO A 340 -4.33 -29.37 14.46
CA PRO A 340 -3.38 -30.00 15.38
C PRO A 340 -3.41 -29.48 16.83
N ARG A 341 -3.74 -28.22 17.02
CA ARG A 341 -3.85 -27.55 18.33
C ARG A 341 -5.23 -26.88 18.51
N GLY A 342 -6.26 -27.38 17.81
CA GLY A 342 -7.58 -26.77 17.82
C GLY A 342 -7.52 -25.29 17.42
N LEU A 343 -8.19 -24.42 18.16
CA LEU A 343 -8.20 -22.98 17.90
C LEU A 343 -6.82 -22.30 18.08
N GLU A 344 -5.88 -22.91 18.77
CA GLU A 344 -4.51 -22.39 18.95
C GLU A 344 -3.56 -22.78 17.79
N THR A 345 -4.11 -23.35 16.72
CA THR A 345 -3.33 -23.67 15.50
C THR A 345 -3.06 -22.40 14.72
N GLU A 346 -1.79 -22.17 14.30
CA GLU A 346 -1.39 -21.07 13.42
C GLU A 346 -1.90 -21.30 12.01
N VAL A 347 -2.64 -20.33 11.48
CA VAL A 347 -3.24 -20.42 10.14
C VAL A 347 -2.30 -19.99 9.02
N GLY A 348 -1.20 -19.28 9.37
CA GLY A 348 -0.21 -18.74 8.43
C GLY A 348 -0.71 -17.53 7.64
N GLU A 349 0.21 -16.83 7.01
CA GLU A 349 -0.08 -15.63 6.21
C GLU A 349 -1.15 -15.90 5.15
N GLY A 350 -2.23 -15.09 5.16
CA GLY A 350 -3.38 -15.28 4.28
C GLY A 350 -4.13 -16.60 4.47
N GLY A 351 -3.89 -17.33 5.57
CA GLY A 351 -4.52 -18.62 5.84
C GLY A 351 -3.97 -19.77 5.00
N ARG A 352 -2.68 -19.76 4.65
CA ARG A 352 -2.04 -20.79 3.80
C ARG A 352 -1.99 -22.20 4.41
N HIS A 353 -2.14 -22.32 5.74
CA HIS A 353 -2.13 -23.61 6.44
C HIS A 353 -3.52 -24.22 6.60
N VAL A 354 -4.57 -23.56 6.11
CA VAL A 354 -5.95 -24.02 6.17
C VAL A 354 -6.56 -24.14 4.77
N SER A 355 -7.52 -25.04 4.58
CA SER A 355 -8.24 -25.19 3.32
C SER A 355 -9.15 -23.96 3.06
N GLY A 356 -9.63 -23.80 1.80
CA GLY A 356 -10.54 -22.71 1.43
C GLY A 356 -11.81 -22.68 2.28
N GLY A 357 -12.44 -23.83 2.48
CA GLY A 357 -13.63 -23.93 3.32
C GLY A 357 -13.37 -23.70 4.81
N GLN A 358 -12.21 -24.10 5.32
CA GLN A 358 -11.79 -23.77 6.69
C GLN A 358 -11.57 -22.28 6.86
N ARG A 359 -10.93 -21.62 5.88
CA ARG A 359 -10.70 -20.17 5.87
C ARG A 359 -12.02 -19.40 5.86
N GLN A 360 -12.97 -19.80 5.01
CA GLN A 360 -14.28 -19.16 4.96
C GLN A 360 -15.04 -19.30 6.28
N ARG A 361 -15.01 -20.47 6.91
CA ARG A 361 -15.68 -20.69 8.21
C ARG A 361 -15.02 -19.90 9.34
N LEU A 362 -13.69 -19.76 9.37
CA LEU A 362 -12.99 -18.89 10.32
C LEU A 362 -13.40 -17.43 10.16
N ALA A 363 -13.45 -16.95 8.92
CA ALA A 363 -13.87 -15.59 8.63
C ALA A 363 -15.35 -15.34 8.93
N LEU A 364 -16.22 -16.32 8.67
CA LEU A 364 -17.63 -16.25 9.02
C LEU A 364 -17.80 -16.15 10.54
N ALA A 365 -17.09 -16.98 11.31
CA ALA A 365 -17.11 -16.90 12.77
C ALA A 365 -16.64 -15.54 13.29
N ARG A 366 -15.57 -14.98 12.70
CA ARG A 366 -15.10 -13.62 12.97
C ARG A 366 -16.19 -12.58 12.69
N ALA A 367 -16.83 -12.65 11.52
CA ALA A 367 -17.88 -11.73 11.14
C ALA A 367 -19.09 -11.83 12.09
N LEU A 368 -19.51 -13.03 12.47
CA LEU A 368 -20.61 -13.26 13.40
C LEU A 368 -20.28 -12.79 14.82
N LEU A 369 -19.02 -12.96 15.28
CA LEU A 369 -18.58 -12.53 16.60
C LEU A 369 -18.60 -11.02 16.76
N HIS A 370 -18.10 -10.33 15.74
CA HIS A 370 -17.98 -8.87 15.72
C HIS A 370 -19.15 -8.16 15.04
N SER A 371 -20.18 -8.95 14.65
CA SER A 371 -21.29 -8.39 13.90
C SER A 371 -22.09 -7.37 14.73
N PRO A 372 -22.26 -6.16 14.19
CA PRO A 372 -23.23 -5.21 14.66
C PRO A 372 -24.66 -5.66 14.34
N ASP A 373 -25.62 -4.76 14.49
CA ASP A 373 -27.02 -5.04 14.16
C ASP A 373 -27.24 -5.28 12.67
N GLY A 374 -26.48 -4.64 11.78
CA GLY A 374 -26.45 -4.89 10.34
C GLY A 374 -25.25 -5.76 9.93
N LEU A 375 -25.47 -6.89 9.27
CA LEU A 375 -24.42 -7.77 8.74
C LEU A 375 -24.67 -8.06 7.27
N VAL A 376 -23.65 -7.84 6.45
CA VAL A 376 -23.67 -8.16 5.02
C VAL A 376 -22.61 -9.22 4.73
N LEU A 377 -23.02 -10.34 4.18
CA LEU A 377 -22.16 -11.46 3.80
C LEU A 377 -22.16 -11.62 2.29
N ILE A 378 -20.98 -11.58 1.67
CA ILE A 378 -20.82 -11.80 0.24
C ILE A 378 -20.28 -13.22 0.01
N ASP A 379 -21.10 -14.09 -0.56
CA ASP A 379 -20.74 -15.49 -0.89
C ASP A 379 -20.01 -16.24 0.25
N PRO A 380 -20.55 -16.31 1.47
CA PRO A 380 -19.81 -16.76 2.64
C PRO A 380 -19.48 -18.26 2.63
N THR A 381 -20.01 -19.06 1.69
CA THR A 381 -19.91 -20.54 1.71
C THR A 381 -19.49 -21.17 0.37
N THR A 382 -18.89 -20.41 -0.55
CA THR A 382 -18.52 -20.90 -1.90
C THR A 382 -17.52 -22.07 -1.92
N SER A 383 -16.74 -22.25 -0.87
CA SER A 383 -15.77 -23.35 -0.73
C SER A 383 -16.22 -24.40 0.29
N ILE A 384 -17.50 -24.41 0.63
CA ILE A 384 -18.09 -25.30 1.64
C ILE A 384 -19.12 -26.23 0.95
N ASP A 385 -19.19 -27.48 1.39
CA ASP A 385 -20.16 -28.44 0.85
C ASP A 385 -21.62 -28.06 1.19
N ALA A 386 -22.57 -28.57 0.43
CA ALA A 386 -23.99 -28.21 0.54
C ALA A 386 -24.60 -28.58 1.90
N VAL A 387 -24.17 -29.70 2.52
CA VAL A 387 -24.72 -30.16 3.81
C VAL A 387 -24.25 -29.24 4.94
N THR A 388 -22.96 -28.91 4.95
CA THR A 388 -22.39 -27.96 5.91
C THR A 388 -22.99 -26.57 5.69
N THR A 389 -23.17 -26.13 4.44
CA THR A 389 -23.81 -24.85 4.10
C THR A 389 -25.23 -24.75 4.64
N ALA A 390 -26.05 -25.81 4.48
CA ALA A 390 -27.42 -25.84 5.03
C ALA A 390 -27.43 -25.77 6.58
N THR A 391 -26.44 -26.36 7.23
CA THR A 391 -26.30 -26.28 8.68
C THR A 391 -25.92 -24.86 9.11
N ILE A 392 -24.94 -24.22 8.45
CA ILE A 392 -24.55 -22.83 8.67
C ILE A 392 -25.75 -21.90 8.46
N ALA A 393 -26.50 -22.06 7.37
CA ALA A 393 -27.64 -21.23 7.04
C ALA A 393 -28.66 -21.15 8.18
N ARG A 394 -29.08 -22.32 8.71
CA ARG A 394 -30.02 -22.39 9.83
C ARG A 394 -29.46 -21.75 11.10
N LYS A 395 -28.19 -22.04 11.45
CA LYS A 395 -27.56 -21.54 12.67
C LYS A 395 -27.32 -20.04 12.61
N VAL A 396 -26.91 -19.52 11.47
CA VAL A 396 -26.76 -18.06 11.24
C VAL A 396 -28.11 -17.38 11.39
N ARG A 397 -29.19 -17.93 10.79
CA ARG A 397 -30.56 -17.41 10.94
C ARG A 397 -30.98 -17.35 12.42
N GLN A 398 -30.70 -18.40 13.20
CA GLN A 398 -31.02 -18.44 14.63
C GLN A 398 -30.20 -17.44 15.43
N LEU A 399 -28.88 -17.40 15.21
CA LEU A 399 -27.96 -16.51 15.93
C LEU A 399 -28.26 -15.02 15.65
N ARG A 400 -28.75 -14.74 14.46
CA ARG A 400 -29.03 -13.37 13.97
C ARG A 400 -30.52 -12.99 14.06
N ALA A 401 -31.36 -13.78 14.71
CA ALA A 401 -32.78 -13.47 14.85
C ALA A 401 -33.01 -12.06 15.41
N GLY A 402 -33.88 -11.28 14.73
CA GLY A 402 -34.16 -9.89 15.05
C GLY A 402 -33.09 -8.86 14.68
N ARG A 403 -32.02 -9.27 14.01
CA ARG A 403 -30.96 -8.37 13.48
C ARG A 403 -30.94 -8.39 11.97
N THR A 404 -30.68 -7.24 11.37
CA THR A 404 -30.64 -7.10 9.92
C THR A 404 -29.47 -7.88 9.31
N THR A 405 -29.78 -8.75 8.33
CA THR A 405 -28.77 -9.58 7.68
C THR A 405 -29.01 -9.59 6.17
N ILE A 406 -28.01 -9.25 5.40
CA ILE A 406 -28.01 -9.35 3.95
C ILE A 406 -27.02 -10.44 3.56
N ILE A 407 -27.44 -11.40 2.72
CA ILE A 407 -26.55 -12.42 2.16
C ILE A 407 -26.63 -12.36 0.64
N ALA A 408 -25.57 -11.87 0.02
CA ALA A 408 -25.43 -11.93 -1.44
C ALA A 408 -24.82 -13.27 -1.81
N THR A 409 -25.59 -14.12 -2.51
CA THR A 409 -25.16 -15.50 -2.83
C THR A 409 -26.06 -16.14 -3.88
N THR A 410 -25.54 -17.20 -4.53
CA THR A 410 -26.31 -18.12 -5.36
C THR A 410 -26.65 -19.43 -4.66
N SER A 411 -26.28 -19.60 -3.39
CA SER A 411 -26.52 -20.85 -2.63
C SER A 411 -28.02 -21.00 -2.24
N PRO A 412 -28.72 -22.02 -2.76
CA PRO A 412 -30.12 -22.25 -2.40
C PRO A 412 -30.34 -22.43 -0.91
N ALA A 413 -29.41 -23.09 -0.23
CA ALA A 413 -29.49 -23.37 1.20
C ALA A 413 -29.45 -22.10 2.07
N LEU A 414 -28.70 -21.07 1.64
CA LEU A 414 -28.69 -19.77 2.31
C LEU A 414 -29.95 -18.98 1.97
N LEU A 415 -30.36 -18.95 0.70
CA LEU A 415 -31.51 -18.20 0.21
C LEU A 415 -32.85 -18.72 0.81
N ASP A 416 -32.98 -20.02 1.05
CA ASP A 416 -34.18 -20.61 1.70
C ASP A 416 -34.36 -20.14 3.15
N GLN A 417 -33.31 -19.67 3.81
CA GLN A 417 -33.36 -19.14 5.17
C GLN A 417 -33.63 -17.64 5.26
N MET A 418 -33.76 -16.96 4.11
CA MET A 418 -34.05 -15.53 4.05
C MET A 418 -35.57 -15.27 4.08
N ASP A 419 -35.98 -14.11 4.61
CA ASP A 419 -37.36 -13.70 4.62
C ASP A 419 -37.83 -13.42 3.18
N GLU A 420 -36.95 -12.83 2.38
CA GLU A 420 -37.14 -12.53 0.96
C GLU A 420 -35.80 -12.54 0.22
N VAL A 421 -35.88 -12.67 -1.08
CA VAL A 421 -34.74 -12.62 -2.00
C VAL A 421 -34.97 -11.55 -3.07
N VAL A 422 -33.99 -10.73 -3.28
CA VAL A 422 -33.96 -9.72 -4.36
C VAL A 422 -33.11 -10.26 -5.50
N LEU A 423 -33.70 -10.42 -6.67
CA LEU A 423 -33.01 -10.82 -7.90
C LEU A 423 -32.65 -9.57 -8.69
N LEU A 424 -31.38 -9.39 -8.99
CA LEU A 424 -30.84 -8.27 -9.75
C LEU A 424 -30.20 -8.75 -11.06
N ASP A 425 -30.33 -7.94 -12.12
CA ASP A 425 -29.65 -8.17 -13.39
C ASP A 425 -28.18 -7.69 -13.40
N ALA A 426 -27.53 -7.79 -14.56
CA ALA A 426 -26.15 -7.38 -14.73
C ALA A 426 -25.93 -5.85 -14.59
N ASP A 427 -26.97 -5.06 -14.79
CA ASP A 427 -26.96 -3.61 -14.63
C ASP A 427 -27.28 -3.19 -13.19
N GLY A 428 -27.65 -4.15 -12.33
CA GLY A 428 -28.03 -3.92 -10.94
C GLY A 428 -29.52 -3.56 -10.76
N ARG A 429 -30.36 -3.74 -11.79
CA ARG A 429 -31.80 -3.46 -11.69
C ARG A 429 -32.53 -4.64 -11.07
N GLN A 430 -33.54 -4.35 -10.26
CA GLN A 430 -34.36 -5.38 -9.66
C GLN A 430 -35.25 -6.04 -10.71
N ILE A 431 -35.11 -7.36 -10.88
CA ILE A 431 -35.98 -8.21 -11.72
C ILE A 431 -37.16 -8.70 -10.91
N ALA A 432 -36.93 -9.15 -9.68
CA ALA A 432 -37.97 -9.69 -8.81
C ALA A 432 -37.57 -9.54 -7.32
N ARG A 433 -38.59 -9.55 -6.44
CA ARG A 433 -38.43 -9.59 -4.99
C ARG A 433 -39.56 -10.41 -4.39
N ALA A 434 -39.22 -11.58 -3.84
CA ALA A 434 -40.18 -12.50 -3.23
C ALA A 434 -39.40 -13.54 -2.37
N PRO A 435 -40.09 -14.34 -1.54
CA PRO A 435 -39.49 -15.49 -0.89
C PRO A 435 -38.85 -16.46 -1.89
N HIS A 436 -37.72 -17.10 -1.47
CA HIS A 436 -36.98 -18.04 -2.32
C HIS A 436 -37.88 -19.08 -3.02
N ARG A 437 -38.83 -19.65 -2.30
CA ARG A 437 -39.76 -20.68 -2.84
C ARG A 437 -40.63 -20.19 -3.95
N GLU A 438 -41.05 -18.92 -3.92
CA GLU A 438 -41.88 -18.32 -4.99
C GLU A 438 -40.99 -18.05 -6.22
N LEU A 439 -39.75 -17.59 -6.01
CA LEU A 439 -38.82 -17.31 -7.10
C LEU A 439 -38.36 -18.58 -7.85
N LEU A 440 -38.42 -19.76 -7.24
CA LEU A 440 -38.13 -21.03 -7.90
C LEU A 440 -39.08 -21.34 -9.10
N ALA A 441 -40.24 -20.67 -9.18
CA ALA A 441 -41.14 -20.78 -10.34
C ALA A 441 -40.59 -20.06 -11.60
N ARG A 442 -39.58 -19.17 -11.44
CA ARG A 442 -39.00 -18.38 -12.53
C ARG A 442 -37.81 -19.10 -13.16
N ASP A 443 -37.72 -19.07 -14.48
CA ASP A 443 -36.62 -19.72 -15.22
C ASP A 443 -35.31 -18.97 -15.04
N ASP A 444 -35.33 -17.63 -15.13
CA ASP A 444 -34.16 -16.78 -14.93
C ASP A 444 -33.51 -16.95 -13.53
N TYR A 445 -34.35 -17.12 -12.51
CA TYR A 445 -33.88 -17.40 -11.16
C TYR A 445 -33.21 -18.78 -11.03
N ARG A 446 -33.82 -19.81 -11.63
CA ARG A 446 -33.29 -21.17 -11.60
C ARG A 446 -31.96 -21.29 -12.36
N GLU A 447 -31.81 -20.57 -13.47
CA GLU A 447 -30.59 -20.53 -14.24
C GLU A 447 -29.38 -19.98 -13.42
N MET A 448 -29.65 -18.97 -12.58
CA MET A 448 -28.60 -18.40 -11.70
C MET A 448 -28.25 -19.29 -10.49
N LEU A 449 -29.08 -20.29 -10.15
CA LEU A 449 -28.79 -21.27 -9.09
C LEU A 449 -27.95 -22.43 -9.57
N SER A 450 -27.88 -22.67 -10.89
CA SER A 450 -27.15 -23.77 -11.54
C SER A 450 -25.69 -23.39 -11.79
#